data_d99323f5e050fa581b055c6873104fbc
#
_entry.id   d99323f5e050fa581b055c6873104fbc
#
_cell.length_a   1.000
_cell.length_b   1.000
_cell.length_c   1.000
_cell.angle_alpha   90.00
_cell.angle_beta   90.00
_cell.angle_gamma   90.00
#
_symmetry.space_group_name_H-M   'P 1'
#
loop_
_entity.id
_entity.type
_entity.pdbx_description
1 polymer ?
#
loop_
_entity_poly.entity_id
_entity_poly.type
_entity_poly.pdbx_seq_one_letter_code
_entity_poly.pdbx_strand_id
1 'polypeptide(L)'
;MDIPTEKALLQHLKAGEASASKDLYTRFAGMVCAICRRYLSDEEDVKDAVQETFIRVFHHIAGFEYRQEGGLQAWIARIASNESLKMVRAAHLLPMDSLEDDFEATDEEMAELEQLSPETILELVRQLPEGYRTILNLYVFEEKSHKEIADILGISPMTSASQYCRAKRLLQKMITEKQKSLDR
;
A
#
# COMPACT_ATOMS: atom_id res chain seq x y z
N MET A 1 19.17 11.46 20.85
CA MET A 1 19.49 10.04 20.59
C MET A 1 19.70 9.90 19.10
N ASP A 2 20.91 9.55 18.69
CA ASP A 2 21.17 9.30 17.26
C ASP A 2 20.42 8.05 16.84
N ILE A 3 19.60 8.19 15.78
CA ILE A 3 18.88 7.05 15.20
C ILE A 3 19.95 6.18 14.49
N PRO A 4 20.14 4.92 14.90
CA PRO A 4 21.13 4.06 14.27
C PRO A 4 20.83 3.89 12.79
N THR A 5 21.86 3.80 11.94
CA THR A 5 21.70 3.49 10.52
C THR A 5 21.03 2.12 10.36
N GLU A 6 20.38 1.86 9.21
CA GLU A 6 19.80 0.54 8.94
C GLU A 6 20.84 -0.58 9.07
N LYS A 7 22.07 -0.30 8.66
CA LYS A 7 23.19 -1.24 8.77
C LYS A 7 23.52 -1.61 10.21
N ALA A 8 23.62 -0.61 11.09
CA ALA A 8 23.87 -0.83 12.51
C ALA A 8 22.73 -1.59 13.18
N LEU A 9 21.47 -1.17 12.91
CA LEU A 9 20.28 -1.85 13.42
C LEU A 9 20.26 -3.33 13.00
N LEU A 10 20.58 -3.63 11.74
CA LEU A 10 20.63 -4.99 11.24
C LEU A 10 21.72 -5.84 11.91
N GLN A 11 22.88 -5.25 12.21
CA GLN A 11 23.96 -5.94 12.93
C GLN A 11 23.51 -6.35 14.33
N HIS A 12 22.87 -5.45 15.09
CA HIS A 12 22.33 -5.74 16.42
C HIS A 12 21.20 -6.80 16.38
N LEU A 13 20.33 -6.74 15.35
CA LEU A 13 19.29 -7.74 15.14
C LEU A 13 19.88 -9.14 14.89
N LYS A 14 20.92 -9.23 14.04
CA LYS A 14 21.61 -10.50 13.75
C LYS A 14 22.40 -11.02 14.94
N ALA A 15 22.84 -10.13 15.84
CA ALA A 15 23.46 -10.50 17.11
C ALA A 15 22.44 -11.00 18.17
N GLY A 16 21.13 -10.92 17.88
CA GLY A 16 20.07 -11.37 18.79
C GLY A 16 19.80 -10.42 19.96
N GLU A 17 20.18 -9.15 19.84
CA GLU A 17 19.92 -8.15 20.88
C GLU A 17 18.44 -7.82 20.99
N ALA A 18 17.84 -8.05 22.16
CA ALA A 18 16.40 -7.84 22.37
C ALA A 18 15.98 -6.37 22.15
N SER A 19 16.83 -5.40 22.47
CA SER A 19 16.61 -3.97 22.23
C SER A 19 16.44 -3.66 20.74
N ALA A 20 17.22 -4.30 19.88
CA ALA A 20 17.21 -4.07 18.43
C ALA A 20 15.85 -4.46 17.79
N SER A 21 15.18 -5.48 18.32
CA SER A 21 13.83 -5.84 17.86
C SER A 21 12.80 -4.75 18.19
N LYS A 22 12.90 -4.14 19.37
CA LYS A 22 12.06 -3.01 19.76
C LYS A 22 12.34 -1.78 18.89
N ASP A 23 13.62 -1.51 18.63
CA ASP A 23 14.03 -0.37 17.80
C ASP A 23 13.54 -0.52 16.35
N LEU A 24 13.63 -1.72 15.78
CA LEU A 24 13.09 -2.03 14.46
C LEU A 24 11.58 -1.79 14.44
N TYR A 25 10.85 -2.35 15.39
CA TYR A 25 9.41 -2.15 15.47
C TYR A 25 9.05 -0.68 15.59
N THR A 26 9.65 0.04 16.53
CA THR A 26 9.38 1.47 16.76
C THR A 26 9.67 2.30 15.51
N ARG A 27 10.74 2.00 14.80
CA ARG A 27 11.14 2.72 13.59
C ARG A 27 10.20 2.52 12.43
N PHE A 28 9.68 1.30 12.21
CA PHE A 28 8.95 0.95 11.01
C PHE A 28 7.45 0.71 11.20
N ALA A 29 6.94 0.65 12.45
CA ALA A 29 5.52 0.36 12.70
C ALA A 29 4.57 1.37 12.05
N GLY A 30 4.89 2.67 12.10
CA GLY A 30 4.10 3.71 11.46
C GLY A 30 4.00 3.51 9.94
N MET A 31 5.14 3.23 9.28
CA MET A 31 5.18 2.95 7.85
C MET A 31 4.38 1.68 7.50
N VAL A 32 4.59 0.58 8.23
CA VAL A 32 3.88 -0.68 8.01
C VAL A 32 2.38 -0.47 8.16
N CYS A 33 1.94 0.20 9.21
CA CYS A 33 0.53 0.54 9.45
C CYS A 33 -0.05 1.38 8.29
N ALA A 34 0.67 2.39 7.83
CA ALA A 34 0.24 3.22 6.70
C ALA A 34 0.09 2.39 5.40
N ILE A 35 1.00 1.45 5.15
CA ILE A 35 0.91 0.54 4.00
C ILE A 35 -0.33 -0.38 4.14
N CYS A 36 -0.51 -1.04 5.29
CA CYS A 36 -1.65 -1.93 5.50
C CYS A 36 -2.99 -1.18 5.33
N ARG A 37 -3.10 0.05 5.86
CA ARG A 37 -4.29 0.90 5.73
C ARG A 37 -4.61 1.32 4.30
N ARG A 38 -3.65 1.31 3.38
CA ARG A 38 -3.94 1.56 1.95
C ARG A 38 -4.68 0.40 1.30
N TYR A 39 -4.51 -0.82 1.79
CA TYR A 39 -5.16 -2.02 1.26
C TYR A 39 -6.44 -2.39 2.01
N LEU A 40 -6.44 -2.29 3.33
CA LEU A 40 -7.46 -2.78 4.23
C LEU A 40 -8.28 -1.63 4.82
N SER A 41 -9.61 -1.79 4.87
CA SER A 41 -10.51 -0.78 5.42
C SER A 41 -10.80 -1.02 6.89
N ASP A 42 -10.87 -2.30 7.30
CA ASP A 42 -11.14 -2.69 8.66
C ASP A 42 -9.90 -2.56 9.53
N GLU A 43 -10.03 -1.96 10.71
CA GLU A 43 -8.90 -1.72 11.63
C GLU A 43 -8.40 -3.00 12.31
N GLU A 44 -9.22 -4.03 12.46
CA GLU A 44 -8.77 -5.34 12.96
C GLU A 44 -7.92 -6.05 11.90
N ASP A 45 -8.36 -6.06 10.65
CA ASP A 45 -7.57 -6.58 9.53
C ASP A 45 -6.24 -5.83 9.39
N VAL A 46 -6.23 -4.51 9.59
CA VAL A 46 -4.99 -3.72 9.59
C VAL A 46 -4.06 -4.17 10.72
N LYS A 47 -4.55 -4.37 11.93
CA LYS A 47 -3.76 -4.84 13.07
C LYS A 47 -3.16 -6.22 12.80
N ASP A 48 -3.96 -7.13 12.25
CA ASP A 48 -3.52 -8.48 11.90
C ASP A 48 -2.45 -8.46 10.82
N ALA A 49 -2.63 -7.66 9.76
CA ALA A 49 -1.63 -7.48 8.71
C ALA A 49 -0.31 -6.89 9.23
N VAL A 50 -0.38 -5.91 10.13
CA VAL A 50 0.81 -5.33 10.79
C VAL A 50 1.53 -6.38 11.62
N GLN A 51 0.80 -7.15 12.43
CA GLN A 51 1.35 -8.20 13.27
C GLN A 51 2.02 -9.29 12.41
N GLU A 52 1.35 -9.80 11.39
CA GLU A 52 1.87 -10.82 10.49
C GLU A 52 3.12 -10.31 9.73
N THR A 53 3.11 -9.03 9.33
CA THR A 53 4.27 -8.39 8.71
C THR A 53 5.49 -8.48 9.62
N PHE A 54 5.38 -8.09 10.89
CA PHE A 54 6.52 -8.12 11.82
C PHE A 54 6.94 -9.53 12.19
N ILE A 55 6.00 -10.50 12.30
CA ILE A 55 6.33 -11.91 12.48
C ILE A 55 7.23 -12.37 11.33
N ARG A 56 6.87 -12.07 10.07
CA ARG A 56 7.67 -12.44 8.90
C ARG A 56 9.01 -11.72 8.85
N VAL A 57 9.02 -10.42 9.18
CA VAL A 57 10.27 -9.64 9.25
C VAL A 57 11.23 -10.31 10.22
N PHE A 58 10.81 -10.58 11.46
CA PHE A 58 11.68 -11.20 12.46
C PHE A 58 12.10 -12.64 12.09
N HIS A 59 11.23 -13.37 11.43
CA HIS A 59 11.57 -14.72 10.97
C HIS A 59 12.65 -14.74 9.87
N HIS A 60 12.63 -13.73 8.98
CA HIS A 60 13.51 -13.70 7.80
C HIS A 60 14.70 -12.73 7.91
N ILE A 61 14.74 -11.87 8.93
CA ILE A 61 15.76 -10.81 9.06
C ILE A 61 17.20 -11.35 9.08
N ALA A 62 17.42 -12.53 9.62
CA ALA A 62 18.75 -13.16 9.66
C ALA A 62 19.33 -13.38 8.26
N GLY A 63 18.49 -13.71 7.28
CA GLY A 63 18.86 -13.92 5.87
C GLY A 63 18.89 -12.64 5.03
N PHE A 64 18.47 -11.50 5.58
CA PHE A 64 18.48 -10.24 4.83
C PHE A 64 19.91 -9.75 4.55
N GLU A 65 20.22 -9.45 3.29
CA GLU A 65 21.49 -8.89 2.87
C GLU A 65 21.39 -7.36 2.72
N TYR A 66 22.12 -6.64 3.56
CA TYR A 66 22.21 -5.19 3.43
C TYR A 66 23.02 -4.80 2.21
N ARG A 67 22.43 -4.06 1.30
CA ARG A 67 23.12 -3.56 0.09
C ARG A 67 23.30 -2.04 0.09
N GLN A 68 22.29 -1.31 0.56
CA GLN A 68 22.29 0.15 0.59
C GLN A 68 21.34 0.67 1.66
N GLU A 69 21.46 1.94 2.05
CA GLU A 69 20.51 2.62 2.95
C GLU A 69 19.12 2.69 2.26
N GLY A 70 18.07 2.52 3.04
CA GLY A 70 16.69 2.38 2.55
C GLY A 70 16.32 0.96 2.08
N GLY A 71 17.30 0.06 1.95
CA GLY A 71 17.05 -1.32 1.51
C GLY A 71 16.25 -2.14 2.51
N LEU A 72 16.49 -1.96 3.80
CA LEU A 72 15.72 -2.61 4.86
C LEU A 72 14.29 -2.09 4.89
N GLN A 73 14.11 -0.77 4.80
CA GLN A 73 12.79 -0.14 4.71
C GLN A 73 11.98 -0.69 3.52
N ALA A 74 12.58 -0.71 2.32
CA ALA A 74 11.92 -1.21 1.11
C ALA A 74 11.54 -2.70 1.23
N TRP A 75 12.39 -3.51 1.84
CA TRP A 75 12.11 -4.92 2.06
C TRP A 75 10.95 -5.12 3.04
N ILE A 76 10.91 -4.38 4.16
CA ILE A 76 9.79 -4.42 5.12
C ILE A 76 8.50 -3.94 4.45
N ALA A 77 8.54 -2.85 3.68
CA ALA A 77 7.40 -2.33 2.93
C ALA A 77 6.81 -3.39 1.99
N ARG A 78 7.66 -4.12 1.27
CA ARG A 78 7.24 -5.20 0.38
C ARG A 78 6.55 -6.36 1.13
N ILE A 79 7.02 -6.70 2.33
CA ILE A 79 6.35 -7.71 3.17
C ILE A 79 4.97 -7.21 3.58
N ALA A 80 4.84 -5.95 4.02
CA ALA A 80 3.57 -5.36 4.42
C ALA A 80 2.55 -5.36 3.28
N SER A 81 2.94 -4.93 2.08
CA SER A 81 2.09 -4.98 0.89
C SER A 81 1.64 -6.40 0.56
N ASN A 82 2.55 -7.37 0.61
CA ASN A 82 2.24 -8.77 0.32
C ASN A 82 1.27 -9.39 1.33
N GLU A 83 1.44 -9.12 2.64
CA GLU A 83 0.51 -9.64 3.65
C GLU A 83 -0.88 -8.99 3.53
N SER A 84 -0.93 -7.69 3.28
CA SER A 84 -2.20 -7.01 3.02
C SER A 84 -2.92 -7.56 1.79
N LEU A 85 -2.21 -7.77 0.67
CA LEU A 85 -2.75 -8.39 -0.54
C LEU A 85 -3.25 -9.82 -0.32
N LYS A 86 -2.57 -10.60 0.51
CA LYS A 86 -2.99 -11.94 0.87
C LYS A 86 -4.34 -11.93 1.60
N MET A 87 -4.54 -10.98 2.51
CA MET A 87 -5.82 -10.82 3.22
C MET A 87 -6.94 -10.39 2.27
N VAL A 88 -6.69 -9.39 1.41
CA VAL A 88 -7.64 -8.95 0.37
C VAL A 88 -8.09 -10.13 -0.51
N ARG A 89 -7.17 -10.99 -0.91
CA ARG A 89 -7.50 -12.17 -1.71
C ARG A 89 -8.30 -13.22 -0.94
N ALA A 90 -7.95 -13.47 0.32
CA ALA A 90 -8.62 -14.46 1.17
C ALA A 90 -10.09 -14.09 1.42
N ALA A 91 -10.38 -12.80 1.51
CA ALA A 91 -11.73 -12.28 1.69
C ALA A 91 -12.62 -12.41 0.45
N HIS A 92 -12.11 -12.89 -0.71
CA HIS A 92 -12.81 -12.94 -2.01
C HIS A 92 -13.43 -11.59 -2.45
N LEU A 93 -12.86 -10.50 -1.95
CA LEU A 93 -13.39 -9.14 -2.10
C LEU A 93 -12.95 -8.46 -3.39
N LEU A 94 -12.46 -9.19 -4.37
CA LEU A 94 -12.21 -8.65 -5.71
C LEU A 94 -13.48 -8.93 -6.56
N PRO A 95 -14.44 -8.00 -6.62
CA PRO A 95 -15.56 -8.15 -7.54
C PRO A 95 -14.98 -8.11 -8.96
N MET A 96 -15.03 -9.22 -9.64
CA MET A 96 -14.77 -9.30 -11.08
C MET A 96 -16.02 -8.87 -11.85
N ASP A 97 -16.64 -7.76 -11.46
CA ASP A 97 -17.69 -7.18 -12.29
C ASP A 97 -17.06 -6.55 -13.53
N SER A 98 -17.13 -7.33 -14.60
CA SER A 98 -17.05 -6.81 -15.95
C SER A 98 -18.32 -5.99 -16.22
N LEU A 99 -18.43 -4.82 -15.61
CA LEU A 99 -19.39 -3.84 -16.09
C LEU A 99 -18.84 -3.32 -17.40
N GLU A 100 -19.48 -3.75 -18.48
CA GLU A 100 -19.37 -3.18 -19.81
C GLU A 100 -19.90 -1.74 -19.74
N ASP A 101 -19.02 -0.80 -19.45
CA ASP A 101 -19.27 0.60 -19.74
C ASP A 101 -18.23 1.05 -20.75
N ASP A 102 -18.69 1.69 -21.80
CA ASP A 102 -17.91 2.28 -22.88
C ASP A 102 -16.77 3.13 -22.32
N PHE A 103 -15.57 2.60 -22.53
CA PHE A 103 -14.37 3.16 -21.95
C PHE A 103 -13.65 4.04 -22.99
N GLU A 104 -14.02 5.31 -23.07
CA GLU A 104 -13.15 6.31 -23.66
C GLU A 104 -12.18 6.82 -22.59
N ALA A 105 -10.91 6.45 -22.77
CA ALA A 105 -9.82 6.98 -21.95
C ALA A 105 -9.57 8.43 -22.35
N THR A 106 -10.26 9.37 -21.72
CA THR A 106 -9.84 10.77 -21.75
C THR A 106 -8.87 11.00 -20.60
N ASP A 107 -7.64 11.38 -20.96
CA ASP A 107 -6.66 11.97 -20.04
C ASP A 107 -7.17 13.36 -19.60
N GLU A 108 -8.22 13.42 -18.80
CA GLU A 108 -8.57 14.63 -18.11
C GLU A 108 -7.53 14.89 -17.03
N GLU A 109 -6.87 16.01 -17.16
CA GLU A 109 -5.84 16.53 -16.26
C GLU A 109 -6.23 16.31 -14.80
N MET A 110 -5.31 15.74 -14.02
CA MET A 110 -5.45 15.65 -12.58
C MET A 110 -5.46 17.08 -12.03
N ALA A 111 -6.65 17.64 -11.86
CA ALA A 111 -6.84 18.94 -11.28
C ALA A 111 -6.23 18.99 -9.88
N GLU A 112 -5.28 19.89 -9.73
CA GLU A 112 -4.77 20.50 -8.50
C GLU A 112 -4.90 19.66 -7.20
N LEU A 113 -4.09 18.61 -7.09
CA LEU A 113 -3.87 17.86 -5.84
C LEU A 113 -3.17 18.73 -4.78
N GLU A 114 -2.72 19.93 -5.15
CA GLU A 114 -1.87 20.80 -4.32
C GLU A 114 -2.57 21.36 -3.06
N GLN A 115 -3.88 21.23 -2.93
CA GLN A 115 -4.64 21.81 -1.81
C GLN A 115 -5.01 20.80 -0.70
N LEU A 116 -4.82 19.49 -0.90
CA LEU A 116 -5.17 18.49 0.09
C LEU A 116 -3.93 17.90 0.77
N SER A 117 -4.02 17.71 2.09
CA SER A 117 -2.94 17.03 2.80
C SER A 117 -2.80 15.54 2.37
N PRO A 118 -1.60 14.98 2.44
CA PRO A 118 -1.38 13.56 2.15
C PRO A 118 -2.32 12.64 2.95
N GLU A 119 -2.63 13.00 4.20
CA GLU A 119 -3.53 12.25 5.06
C GLU A 119 -4.96 12.24 4.51
N THR A 120 -5.43 13.40 4.02
CA THR A 120 -6.76 13.50 3.39
C THR A 120 -6.84 12.66 2.12
N ILE A 121 -5.80 12.69 1.29
CA ILE A 121 -5.74 11.86 0.08
C ILE A 121 -5.79 10.38 0.45
N LEU A 122 -5.03 9.96 1.47
CA LEU A 122 -5.03 8.57 1.94
C LEU A 122 -6.41 8.14 2.45
N GLU A 123 -7.12 9.03 3.14
CA GLU A 123 -8.50 8.78 3.58
C GLU A 123 -9.46 8.58 2.39
N LEU A 124 -9.33 9.37 1.33
CA LEU A 124 -10.14 9.22 0.12
C LEU A 124 -9.80 7.90 -0.61
N VAL A 125 -8.52 7.53 -0.67
CA VAL A 125 -8.09 6.23 -1.22
C VAL A 125 -8.72 5.07 -0.44
N ARG A 126 -8.80 5.15 0.89
CA ARG A 126 -9.44 4.12 1.74
C ARG A 126 -10.94 3.96 1.46
N GLN A 127 -11.61 5.00 1.01
CA GLN A 127 -13.04 4.99 0.68
C GLN A 127 -13.34 4.39 -0.71
N LEU A 128 -12.32 4.17 -1.54
CA LEU A 128 -12.51 3.48 -2.81
C LEU A 128 -12.99 2.04 -2.59
N PRO A 129 -13.82 1.51 -3.51
CA PRO A 129 -14.10 0.07 -3.55
C PRO A 129 -12.80 -0.73 -3.57
N GLU A 130 -12.79 -1.87 -2.89
CA GLU A 130 -11.57 -2.62 -2.60
C GLU A 130 -10.78 -3.03 -3.84
N GLY A 131 -11.45 -3.47 -4.91
CA GLY A 131 -10.80 -3.81 -6.17
C GLY A 131 -10.09 -2.60 -6.80
N TYR A 132 -10.75 -1.44 -6.84
CA TYR A 132 -10.18 -0.20 -7.36
C TYR A 132 -9.01 0.27 -6.51
N ARG A 133 -9.16 0.23 -5.19
CA ARG A 133 -8.11 0.59 -4.23
C ARG A 133 -6.89 -0.31 -4.36
N THR A 134 -7.09 -1.63 -4.49
CA THR A 134 -6.01 -2.60 -4.66
C THR A 134 -5.22 -2.35 -5.95
N ILE A 135 -5.90 -2.15 -7.09
CA ILE A 135 -5.23 -1.89 -8.36
C ILE A 135 -4.51 -0.55 -8.34
N LEU A 136 -5.13 0.50 -7.76
CA LEU A 136 -4.49 1.80 -7.61
C LEU A 136 -3.21 1.71 -6.77
N ASN A 137 -3.24 0.98 -5.66
CA ASN A 137 -2.06 0.77 -4.83
C ASN A 137 -0.95 0.04 -5.57
N LEU A 138 -1.28 -1.05 -6.27
CA LEU A 138 -0.29 -1.82 -7.03
C LEU A 138 0.34 -1.00 -8.16
N TYR A 139 -0.46 -0.20 -8.86
CA TYR A 139 0.04 0.60 -9.98
C TYR A 139 0.84 1.81 -9.53
N VAL A 140 0.31 2.61 -8.57
CA VAL A 140 0.87 3.91 -8.17
C VAL A 140 1.99 3.75 -7.13
N PHE A 141 1.77 2.94 -6.09
CA PHE A 141 2.72 2.85 -4.98
C PHE A 141 3.71 1.69 -5.10
N GLU A 142 3.31 0.59 -5.76
CA GLU A 142 4.19 -0.55 -5.99
C GLU A 142 4.81 -0.54 -7.41
N GLU A 143 4.48 0.46 -8.23
CA GLU A 143 4.98 0.66 -9.59
C GLU A 143 4.83 -0.58 -10.51
N LYS A 144 3.74 -1.35 -10.31
CA LYS A 144 3.46 -2.55 -11.09
C LYS A 144 2.81 -2.20 -12.42
N SER A 145 3.27 -2.82 -13.48
CA SER A 145 2.58 -2.78 -14.78
C SER A 145 1.23 -3.51 -14.70
N HIS A 146 0.30 -3.15 -15.58
CA HIS A 146 -1.00 -3.86 -15.67
C HIS A 146 -0.85 -5.36 -15.93
N LYS A 147 0.22 -5.79 -16.61
CA LYS A 147 0.52 -7.21 -16.79
C LYS A 147 0.88 -7.89 -15.46
N GLU A 148 1.77 -7.29 -14.66
CA GLU A 148 2.12 -7.82 -13.35
C GLU A 148 0.91 -7.82 -12.40
N ILE A 149 0.09 -6.76 -12.44
CA ILE A 149 -1.14 -6.69 -11.65
C ILE A 149 -2.11 -7.80 -12.05
N ALA A 150 -2.25 -8.05 -13.35
CA ALA A 150 -3.07 -9.14 -13.87
C ALA A 150 -2.61 -10.51 -13.35
N ASP A 151 -1.29 -10.77 -13.40
CA ASP A 151 -0.70 -12.00 -12.87
C ASP A 151 -0.89 -12.11 -11.34
N ILE A 152 -0.73 -10.98 -10.61
CA ILE A 152 -0.94 -10.91 -9.17
C ILE A 152 -2.39 -11.19 -8.80
N LEU A 153 -3.37 -10.61 -9.47
CA LEU A 153 -4.78 -10.65 -9.10
C LEU A 153 -5.59 -11.73 -9.83
N GLY A 154 -5.02 -12.41 -10.81
CA GLY A 154 -5.72 -13.43 -11.62
C GLY A 154 -6.77 -12.83 -12.56
N ILE A 155 -6.56 -11.61 -13.06
CA ILE A 155 -7.43 -10.89 -13.99
C ILE A 155 -6.74 -10.67 -15.34
N SER A 156 -7.44 -10.09 -16.34
CA SER A 156 -6.78 -9.66 -17.56
C SER A 156 -6.05 -8.33 -17.41
N PRO A 157 -4.98 -8.07 -18.19
CA PRO A 157 -4.33 -6.73 -18.19
C PRO A 157 -5.30 -5.61 -18.58
N MET A 158 -6.27 -5.89 -19.45
CA MET A 158 -7.31 -4.95 -19.85
C MET A 158 -8.25 -4.64 -18.66
N THR A 159 -8.66 -5.65 -17.90
CA THR A 159 -9.43 -5.47 -16.67
C THR A 159 -8.67 -4.60 -15.66
N SER A 160 -7.37 -4.86 -15.48
CA SER A 160 -6.54 -4.04 -14.61
C SER A 160 -6.50 -2.57 -15.07
N ALA A 161 -6.30 -2.32 -16.37
CA ALA A 161 -6.27 -0.96 -16.91
C ALA A 161 -7.61 -0.25 -16.75
N SER A 162 -8.72 -0.90 -17.10
CA SER A 162 -10.05 -0.32 -16.98
C SER A 162 -10.44 0.00 -15.53
N GLN A 163 -10.15 -0.90 -14.60
CA GLN A 163 -10.40 -0.67 -13.18
C GLN A 163 -9.52 0.45 -12.61
N TYR A 164 -8.27 0.56 -13.04
CA TYR A 164 -7.39 1.66 -12.67
C TYR A 164 -7.96 3.02 -13.11
N CYS A 165 -8.43 3.11 -14.35
CA CYS A 165 -9.04 4.34 -14.85
C CYS A 165 -10.33 4.70 -14.08
N ARG A 166 -11.16 3.71 -13.74
CA ARG A 166 -12.36 3.94 -12.89
C ARG A 166 -11.97 4.38 -11.48
N ALA A 167 -10.93 3.79 -10.91
CA ALA A 167 -10.39 4.21 -9.62
C ALA A 167 -9.94 5.66 -9.64
N LYS A 168 -9.19 6.09 -10.68
CA LYS A 168 -8.76 7.48 -10.88
C LYS A 168 -9.95 8.44 -10.94
N ARG A 169 -10.95 8.14 -11.77
CA ARG A 169 -12.15 9.00 -11.92
C ARG A 169 -12.91 9.14 -10.61
N LEU A 170 -13.12 8.03 -9.89
CA LEU A 170 -13.82 8.07 -8.62
C LEU A 170 -13.04 8.88 -7.59
N LEU A 171 -11.74 8.66 -7.49
CA LEU A 171 -10.88 9.41 -6.58
C LEU A 171 -10.88 10.90 -6.90
N GLN A 172 -10.80 11.27 -8.17
CA GLN A 172 -10.85 12.67 -8.61
C GLN A 172 -12.18 13.34 -8.25
N LYS A 173 -13.30 12.64 -8.45
CA LYS A 173 -14.62 13.13 -8.02
C LYS A 173 -14.64 13.38 -6.51
N MET A 174 -14.17 12.44 -5.71
CA MET A 174 -14.12 12.58 -4.25
C MET A 174 -13.23 13.73 -3.81
N ILE A 175 -12.09 13.94 -4.46
CA ILE A 175 -11.18 15.06 -4.22
C ILE A 175 -11.89 16.40 -4.49
N THR A 176 -12.54 16.52 -5.65
CA THR A 176 -13.27 17.75 -6.02
C THR A 176 -14.42 18.05 -5.05
N GLU A 177 -15.14 17.04 -4.61
CA GLU A 177 -16.22 17.19 -3.62
C GLU A 177 -15.66 17.64 -2.26
N LYS A 178 -14.53 17.08 -1.85
CA LYS A 178 -13.87 17.45 -0.60
C LYS A 178 -13.35 18.89 -0.63
N GLN A 179 -12.73 19.34 -1.71
CA GLN A 179 -12.27 20.72 -1.90
C GLN A 179 -13.43 21.70 -1.81
N LYS A 180 -14.54 21.45 -2.54
CA LYS A 180 -15.75 22.28 -2.46
C LYS A 180 -16.35 22.37 -1.06
N SER A 181 -16.12 21.38 -0.22
CA SER A 181 -16.59 21.38 1.17
C SER A 181 -15.70 22.19 2.11
N LEU A 182 -14.43 22.40 1.75
CA LEU A 182 -13.47 23.23 2.51
C LEU A 182 -13.57 24.71 2.20
N ASP A 183 -14.06 25.04 0.98
CA ASP A 183 -14.24 26.43 0.51
C ASP A 183 -15.57 27.07 0.96
N ARG A 184 -16.39 26.37 1.77
CA ARG A 184 -17.65 26.84 2.32
C ARG A 184 -17.54 27.13 3.80
#